data_9225c179ca7defbae571777e75286e38
#
_entry.id   9225c179ca7defbae571777e75286e38
#
_cell.length_a   1.000
_cell.length_b   1.000
_cell.length_c   1.000
_cell.angle_alpha   90.00
_cell.angle_beta   90.00
_cell.angle_gamma   90.00
#
_symmetry.space_group_name_H-M   'P 1'
#
loop_
_entity.id
_entity.type
_entity.pdbx_description
1 polymer ?
#
loop_
_entity_poly.entity_id
_entity_poly.type
_entity_poly.pdbx_seq_one_letter_code
_entity_poly.pdbx_strand_id
1 'polypeptide(L)'
;MGKTLVEKLKNTNFAVLNSMDDWVRIVSPDGTTIFYNDSLEDAMKDSYELEIYLKENMPLNLTSENESIRDTTVIEEKLINDRYYSIKASPIFTEGEYTGIVEVFRDITRETMMKIELFDANRTMLDDIRFVRKVQSSILPKNKSYGNIDLEGIYLPSSNVSGDLYDIIKLADDKYAFYIADVMGHGVKASIMTMFIKATVGSIFDKHPEYGPSDALLSLRKKFFNLDIDSSQYFTAWLGIFDFKNHKLTFSNAGHNCPPMIIKESSLECEFLHANGRMISNIIEPDIYNEVRLKLSDGDKILFFTDGAIEATNVDKKEYGLARIKKTFLQSQDLKKIYDDINNFSWGEQKDDITLAMISYKER
;
A
#
# COMPACT_ATOMS: atom_id res chain seq x y z
N MET A 1 -26.23 -21.75 -58.97
CA MET A 1 -26.91 -21.32 -57.74
C MET A 1 -26.14 -20.27 -56.92
N GLY A 2 -24.82 -20.10 -57.09
CA GLY A 2 -24.02 -19.15 -56.33
C GLY A 2 -24.20 -17.66 -56.63
N LYS A 3 -24.69 -17.29 -57.84
CA LYS A 3 -24.90 -15.86 -58.21
C LYS A 3 -26.05 -15.17 -57.45
N THR A 4 -27.05 -15.92 -57.02
CA THR A 4 -28.27 -15.32 -56.40
C THR A 4 -28.06 -14.88 -54.95
N LEU A 5 -27.12 -15.46 -54.21
CA LEU A 5 -26.82 -15.11 -52.84
C LEU A 5 -25.99 -13.81 -52.77
N VAL A 6 -24.98 -13.72 -53.61
CA VAL A 6 -24.12 -12.54 -53.76
C VAL A 6 -24.92 -11.30 -54.19
N GLU A 7 -25.88 -11.48 -55.12
CA GLU A 7 -26.76 -10.36 -55.59
C GLU A 7 -27.81 -9.95 -54.55
N LYS A 8 -28.38 -10.85 -53.77
CA LYS A 8 -29.30 -10.53 -52.68
C LYS A 8 -28.63 -9.88 -51.48
N LEU A 9 -27.41 -10.26 -51.15
CA LEU A 9 -26.61 -9.62 -50.12
C LEU A 9 -26.16 -8.23 -50.54
N LYS A 10 -25.85 -7.99 -51.81
CA LYS A 10 -25.35 -6.70 -52.32
C LYS A 10 -26.30 -5.52 -52.16
N ASN A 11 -27.61 -5.70 -52.10
CA ASN A 11 -28.53 -4.58 -52.26
C ASN A 11 -29.19 -4.03 -50.99
N THR A 12 -29.10 -4.71 -49.83
CA THR A 12 -29.83 -4.21 -48.66
C THR A 12 -29.01 -4.21 -47.36
N ASN A 13 -28.00 -5.07 -47.20
CA ASN A 13 -27.27 -5.20 -45.93
C ASN A 13 -25.86 -4.60 -45.94
N PHE A 14 -25.26 -4.41 -47.13
CA PHE A 14 -23.89 -3.85 -47.22
C PHE A 14 -23.86 -2.35 -46.89
N ALA A 15 -24.94 -1.59 -47.10
CA ALA A 15 -24.98 -0.19 -46.77
C ALA A 15 -24.76 0.07 -45.25
N VAL A 16 -25.21 -0.86 -44.39
CA VAL A 16 -24.97 -0.78 -42.95
C VAL A 16 -23.51 -1.02 -42.61
N LEU A 17 -22.86 -2.03 -43.24
CA LEU A 17 -21.44 -2.32 -43.03
C LEU A 17 -20.55 -1.20 -43.57
N ASN A 18 -20.94 -0.55 -44.67
CA ASN A 18 -20.20 0.58 -45.24
C ASN A 18 -20.33 1.87 -44.40
N SER A 19 -21.34 1.96 -43.53
CA SER A 19 -21.46 3.09 -42.60
C SER A 19 -20.65 2.92 -41.31
N MET A 20 -19.97 1.80 -41.12
CA MET A 20 -19.11 1.54 -39.95
C MET A 20 -17.72 2.11 -40.17
N ASP A 21 -17.17 2.76 -39.13
CA ASP A 21 -15.78 3.19 -39.10
C ASP A 21 -14.81 2.01 -38.89
N ASP A 22 -15.28 0.97 -38.20
CA ASP A 22 -14.53 -0.28 -38.01
C ASP A 22 -14.34 -0.97 -39.39
N TRP A 23 -13.16 -1.56 -39.61
CA TRP A 23 -12.93 -2.31 -40.83
C TRP A 23 -13.66 -3.65 -40.81
N VAL A 24 -14.32 -3.96 -41.88
CA VAL A 24 -15.09 -5.21 -42.01
C VAL A 24 -14.70 -5.96 -43.28
N ARG A 25 -14.36 -7.24 -43.14
CA ARG A 25 -14.27 -8.17 -44.28
C ARG A 25 -15.15 -9.41 -44.08
N ILE A 26 -15.63 -9.96 -45.20
CA ILE A 26 -16.35 -11.23 -45.20
C ILE A 26 -15.55 -12.22 -46.06
N VAL A 27 -15.29 -13.39 -45.49
CA VAL A 27 -14.50 -14.45 -46.09
C VAL A 27 -15.39 -15.67 -46.27
N SER A 28 -15.37 -16.28 -47.46
CA SER A 28 -16.07 -17.54 -47.79
C SER A 28 -15.42 -18.76 -47.11
N PRO A 29 -16.06 -19.92 -47.07
CA PRO A 29 -15.52 -21.14 -46.49
C PRO A 29 -14.22 -21.64 -47.14
N ASP A 30 -13.98 -21.27 -48.39
CA ASP A 30 -12.75 -21.61 -49.14
C ASP A 30 -11.60 -20.59 -48.92
N GLY A 31 -11.81 -19.57 -48.07
CA GLY A 31 -10.82 -18.54 -47.77
C GLY A 31 -10.83 -17.34 -48.72
N THR A 32 -11.72 -17.30 -49.69
CA THR A 32 -11.81 -16.16 -50.61
C THR A 32 -12.54 -14.98 -49.94
N THR A 33 -11.96 -13.80 -49.98
CA THR A 33 -12.67 -12.59 -49.48
C THR A 33 -13.76 -12.20 -50.45
N ILE A 34 -14.98 -12.10 -49.92
CA ILE A 34 -16.21 -11.79 -50.68
C ILE A 34 -16.51 -10.29 -50.64
N PHE A 35 -16.17 -9.64 -49.53
CA PHE A 35 -16.54 -8.23 -49.25
C PHE A 35 -15.53 -7.53 -48.36
N TYR A 36 -15.27 -6.29 -48.66
CA TYR A 36 -14.65 -5.29 -47.79
C TYR A 36 -15.61 -4.11 -47.67
N ASN A 37 -15.72 -3.47 -46.46
CA ASN A 37 -16.44 -2.22 -46.38
C ASN A 37 -15.58 -1.03 -46.84
N ASP A 38 -16.22 0.12 -47.10
CA ASP A 38 -15.57 1.31 -47.66
C ASP A 38 -14.36 1.75 -46.81
N SER A 39 -14.49 1.71 -45.48
CA SER A 39 -13.40 2.08 -44.55
C SER A 39 -12.16 1.19 -44.69
N LEU A 40 -12.35 -0.13 -44.92
CA LEU A 40 -11.24 -1.06 -45.12
C LEU A 40 -10.64 -0.93 -46.55
N GLU A 41 -11.48 -0.73 -47.56
CA GLU A 41 -11.00 -0.50 -48.95
C GLU A 41 -10.14 0.76 -49.02
N ASP A 42 -10.53 1.84 -48.37
CA ASP A 42 -9.77 3.09 -48.31
C ASP A 42 -8.45 2.92 -47.55
N ALA A 43 -8.47 2.19 -46.42
CA ALA A 43 -7.25 1.89 -45.67
C ALA A 43 -6.24 1.03 -46.48
N MET A 44 -6.72 0.08 -47.29
CA MET A 44 -5.86 -0.72 -48.16
C MET A 44 -5.21 0.09 -49.29
N LYS A 45 -5.88 1.14 -49.80
CA LYS A 45 -5.29 2.05 -50.82
C LYS A 45 -4.10 2.81 -50.27
N ASP A 46 -4.14 3.13 -48.96
CA ASP A 46 -3.10 3.90 -48.28
C ASP A 46 -1.99 2.98 -47.70
N SER A 47 -2.20 1.66 -47.58
CA SER A 47 -1.25 0.73 -46.97
C SER A 47 -1.15 -0.59 -47.70
N TYR A 48 -0.06 -0.76 -48.49
CA TYR A 48 0.29 -2.03 -49.12
C TYR A 48 0.54 -3.16 -48.10
N GLU A 49 1.06 -2.83 -46.95
CA GLU A 49 1.31 -3.81 -45.86
C GLU A 49 0.01 -4.40 -45.32
N LEU A 50 -1.05 -3.59 -45.20
CA LEU A 50 -2.37 -4.04 -44.81
C LEU A 50 -2.97 -5.01 -45.82
N GLU A 51 -2.81 -4.70 -47.13
CA GLU A 51 -3.28 -5.59 -48.19
C GLU A 51 -2.57 -6.97 -48.15
N ILE A 52 -1.25 -6.98 -47.93
CA ILE A 52 -0.48 -8.21 -47.71
C ILE A 52 -0.97 -8.95 -46.48
N TYR A 53 -1.11 -8.23 -45.35
CA TYR A 53 -1.58 -8.83 -44.10
C TYR A 53 -2.92 -9.57 -44.29
N LEU A 54 -3.88 -8.94 -44.95
CA LEU A 54 -5.20 -9.52 -45.17
C LEU A 54 -5.18 -10.71 -46.15
N LYS A 55 -4.21 -10.77 -47.08
CA LYS A 55 -4.03 -11.90 -48.01
C LYS A 55 -3.35 -13.09 -47.32
N GLU A 56 -2.39 -12.84 -46.44
CA GLU A 56 -1.60 -13.89 -45.80
C GLU A 56 -2.25 -14.43 -44.51
N ASN A 57 -3.11 -13.64 -43.86
CA ASN A 57 -3.74 -14.00 -42.59
C ASN A 57 -5.22 -14.35 -42.80
N MET A 58 -5.51 -15.62 -42.67
CA MET A 58 -6.88 -16.14 -42.65
C MET A 58 -7.47 -16.06 -41.24
N PRO A 59 -8.82 -15.90 -41.10
CA PRO A 59 -9.50 -15.98 -39.81
C PRO A 59 -9.14 -17.27 -39.07
N LEU A 60 -8.84 -17.14 -37.74
CA LEU A 60 -8.45 -18.28 -36.90
C LEU A 60 -9.48 -19.41 -36.89
N ASN A 61 -10.76 -19.09 -36.90
CA ASN A 61 -11.84 -20.06 -36.95
C ASN A 61 -11.99 -20.73 -38.33
N LEU A 62 -11.46 -20.13 -39.40
CA LEU A 62 -11.45 -20.74 -40.73
C LEU A 62 -10.35 -21.81 -40.88
N THR A 63 -9.18 -21.58 -40.27
CA THR A 63 -8.01 -22.47 -40.34
C THR A 63 -8.06 -23.63 -39.35
N SER A 64 -9.03 -23.61 -38.39
CA SER A 64 -9.16 -24.66 -37.38
C SER A 64 -9.74 -25.97 -38.00
N GLU A 65 -9.06 -27.08 -37.78
CA GLU A 65 -9.58 -28.43 -38.08
C GLU A 65 -10.70 -28.84 -37.09
N ASN A 66 -10.86 -28.14 -35.98
CA ASN A 66 -11.86 -28.42 -34.95
C ASN A 66 -13.19 -27.72 -35.32
N GLU A 67 -14.22 -28.48 -35.68
CA GLU A 67 -15.55 -27.95 -36.03
C GLU A 67 -16.15 -27.07 -34.93
N SER A 68 -15.91 -27.39 -33.68
CA SER A 68 -16.41 -26.58 -32.56
C SER A 68 -15.85 -25.15 -32.51
N ILE A 69 -14.65 -24.92 -33.07
CA ILE A 69 -14.04 -23.59 -33.18
C ILE A 69 -14.59 -22.83 -34.39
N ARG A 70 -14.90 -23.53 -35.49
CA ARG A 70 -15.51 -22.94 -36.70
C ARG A 70 -16.85 -22.28 -36.40
N ASP A 71 -17.61 -22.88 -35.48
CA ASP A 71 -18.96 -22.40 -35.11
C ASP A 71 -18.93 -21.35 -34.01
N THR A 72 -17.75 -20.94 -33.50
CA THR A 72 -17.63 -19.96 -32.41
C THR A 72 -17.06 -18.63 -32.90
N THR A 73 -17.44 -17.57 -32.23
CA THR A 73 -16.79 -16.25 -32.36
C THR A 73 -15.42 -16.27 -31.69
N VAL A 74 -14.40 -15.87 -32.41
CA VAL A 74 -13.02 -15.69 -31.89
C VAL A 74 -12.69 -14.22 -31.84
N ILE A 75 -12.02 -13.79 -30.76
CA ILE A 75 -11.52 -12.42 -30.58
C ILE A 75 -10.03 -12.48 -30.37
N GLU A 76 -9.29 -11.69 -31.12
CA GLU A 76 -7.84 -11.60 -31.07
C GLU A 76 -7.39 -10.13 -31.13
N GLU A 77 -6.34 -9.77 -30.39
CA GLU A 77 -5.73 -8.45 -30.49
C GLU A 77 -4.42 -8.57 -31.28
N LYS A 78 -4.24 -7.73 -32.29
CA LYS A 78 -3.03 -7.72 -33.14
C LYS A 78 -2.52 -6.32 -33.40
N LEU A 79 -1.19 -6.23 -33.55
CA LEU A 79 -0.51 -5.04 -34.04
C LEU A 79 -0.43 -5.12 -35.57
N ILE A 80 -1.03 -4.17 -36.27
CA ILE A 80 -1.01 -4.04 -37.74
C ILE A 80 -0.61 -2.61 -38.05
N ASN A 81 0.48 -2.38 -38.80
CA ASN A 81 0.97 -1.06 -39.18
C ASN A 81 1.05 -0.08 -38.00
N ASP A 82 1.71 -0.47 -36.92
CA ASP A 82 1.90 0.31 -35.70
C ASP A 82 0.60 0.72 -34.96
N ARG A 83 -0.53 0.04 -35.29
CA ARG A 83 -1.82 0.23 -34.63
C ARG A 83 -2.33 -1.08 -34.07
N TYR A 84 -2.96 -1.02 -32.89
CA TYR A 84 -3.56 -2.16 -32.24
C TYR A 84 -5.00 -2.33 -32.69
N TYR A 85 -5.34 -3.51 -33.19
CA TYR A 85 -6.70 -3.87 -33.60
C TYR A 85 -7.22 -5.03 -32.76
N SER A 86 -8.46 -4.91 -32.29
CA SER A 86 -9.24 -6.05 -31.80
C SER A 86 -10.00 -6.61 -32.99
N ILE A 87 -9.66 -7.86 -33.36
CA ILE A 87 -10.23 -8.56 -34.50
C ILE A 87 -11.25 -9.57 -33.98
N LYS A 88 -12.51 -9.37 -34.33
CA LYS A 88 -13.59 -10.27 -33.98
C LYS A 88 -14.01 -11.04 -35.25
N ALA A 89 -13.73 -12.34 -35.26
CA ALA A 89 -14.15 -13.25 -36.34
C ALA A 89 -15.38 -14.06 -35.89
N SER A 90 -16.48 -13.90 -36.59
CA SER A 90 -17.74 -14.60 -36.28
C SER A 90 -18.27 -15.38 -37.47
N PRO A 91 -18.71 -16.63 -37.28
CA PRO A 91 -19.27 -17.45 -38.37
C PRO A 91 -20.60 -16.88 -38.87
N ILE A 92 -20.85 -16.98 -40.15
CA ILE A 92 -22.10 -16.61 -40.81
C ILE A 92 -22.84 -17.89 -41.23
N PHE A 93 -24.09 -18.01 -40.82
CA PHE A 93 -24.98 -19.09 -41.23
C PHE A 93 -26.14 -18.55 -42.05
N THR A 94 -26.49 -19.22 -43.13
CA THR A 94 -27.64 -18.92 -43.96
C THR A 94 -28.50 -20.17 -44.07
N GLU A 95 -29.77 -20.11 -43.63
CA GLU A 95 -30.68 -21.25 -43.61
C GLU A 95 -30.14 -22.49 -42.86
N GLY A 96 -29.26 -22.23 -41.83
CA GLY A 96 -28.61 -23.28 -41.02
C GLY A 96 -27.32 -23.83 -41.57
N GLU A 97 -26.92 -23.44 -42.80
CA GLU A 97 -25.64 -23.85 -43.39
C GLU A 97 -24.57 -22.79 -43.17
N TYR A 98 -23.33 -23.24 -42.86
CA TYR A 98 -22.16 -22.38 -42.72
C TYR A 98 -21.80 -21.78 -44.09
N THR A 99 -21.78 -20.43 -44.16
CA THR A 99 -21.59 -19.70 -45.43
C THR A 99 -20.36 -18.80 -45.43
N GLY A 100 -19.66 -18.65 -44.31
CA GLY A 100 -18.43 -17.85 -44.22
C GLY A 100 -18.21 -17.26 -42.84
N ILE A 101 -17.28 -16.32 -42.80
CA ILE A 101 -16.90 -15.59 -41.58
C ILE A 101 -16.95 -14.09 -41.85
N VAL A 102 -17.50 -13.33 -40.90
CA VAL A 102 -17.32 -11.90 -40.85
C VAL A 102 -16.23 -11.56 -39.85
N GLU A 103 -15.27 -10.77 -40.25
CA GLU A 103 -14.25 -10.18 -39.38
C GLU A 103 -14.49 -8.68 -39.24
N VAL A 104 -14.45 -8.20 -38.01
CA VAL A 104 -14.51 -6.79 -37.67
C VAL A 104 -13.22 -6.42 -36.97
N PHE A 105 -12.51 -5.47 -37.54
CA PHE A 105 -11.25 -4.93 -37.00
C PHE A 105 -11.54 -3.59 -36.37
N ARG A 106 -11.50 -3.51 -35.07
CA ARG A 106 -11.68 -2.30 -34.31
C ARG A 106 -10.34 -1.72 -33.88
N ASP A 107 -10.05 -0.49 -34.26
CA ASP A 107 -8.86 0.21 -33.78
C ASP A 107 -8.96 0.46 -32.27
N ILE A 108 -8.07 -0.17 -31.52
CA ILE A 108 -7.96 -0.06 -30.05
C ILE A 108 -6.60 0.57 -29.66
N THR A 109 -5.95 1.25 -30.59
CA THR A 109 -4.60 1.80 -30.36
C THR A 109 -4.59 2.76 -29.18
N ARG A 110 -5.56 3.67 -29.13
CA ARG A 110 -5.66 4.66 -28.04
C ARG A 110 -5.87 4.02 -26.67
N GLU A 111 -6.79 3.06 -26.60
CA GLU A 111 -7.08 2.31 -25.37
C GLU A 111 -5.88 1.50 -24.90
N THR A 112 -5.19 0.85 -25.84
CA THR A 112 -4.01 0.03 -25.54
C THR A 112 -2.83 0.89 -25.10
N MET A 113 -2.56 2.01 -25.78
CA MET A 113 -1.50 2.94 -25.38
C MET A 113 -1.77 3.55 -24.01
N MET A 114 -3.02 3.94 -23.70
CA MET A 114 -3.39 4.41 -22.36
C MET A 114 -3.20 3.34 -21.28
N LYS A 115 -3.50 2.06 -21.58
CA LYS A 115 -3.24 0.95 -20.65
C LYS A 115 -1.75 0.78 -20.39
N ILE A 116 -0.91 0.87 -21.42
CA ILE A 116 0.55 0.77 -21.31
C ILE A 116 1.09 1.94 -20.47
N GLU A 117 0.69 3.18 -20.77
CA GLU A 117 1.10 4.36 -20.00
C GLU A 117 0.69 4.25 -18.52
N LEU A 118 -0.54 3.82 -18.25
CA LEU A 118 -1.02 3.61 -16.88
C LEU A 118 -0.21 2.51 -16.16
N PHE A 119 0.10 1.42 -16.86
CA PHE A 119 0.92 0.34 -16.30
C PHE A 119 2.33 0.81 -15.94
N ASP A 120 2.97 1.56 -16.84
CA ASP A 120 4.32 2.10 -16.61
C ASP A 120 4.33 3.15 -15.47
N ALA A 121 3.33 4.03 -15.42
CA ALA A 121 3.17 4.99 -14.33
C ALA A 121 2.98 4.29 -12.97
N ASN A 122 2.11 3.27 -12.92
CA ASN A 122 1.90 2.47 -11.71
C ASN A 122 3.17 1.73 -11.28
N ARG A 123 3.93 1.17 -12.23
CA ARG A 123 5.19 0.49 -11.94
C ARG A 123 6.21 1.45 -11.31
N THR A 124 6.38 2.63 -11.90
CA THR A 124 7.28 3.66 -11.36
C THR A 124 6.87 4.07 -9.96
N MET A 125 5.57 4.32 -9.73
CA MET A 125 5.04 4.67 -8.41
C MET A 125 5.29 3.58 -7.37
N LEU A 126 5.13 2.31 -7.74
CA LEU A 126 5.40 1.18 -6.84
C LEU A 126 6.89 1.06 -6.49
N ASP A 127 7.78 1.34 -7.43
CA ASP A 127 9.22 1.32 -7.18
C ASP A 127 9.64 2.46 -6.24
N ASP A 128 9.07 3.67 -6.39
CA ASP A 128 9.27 4.79 -5.47
C ASP A 128 8.79 4.45 -4.05
N ILE A 129 7.62 3.85 -3.92
CA ILE A 129 7.07 3.42 -2.62
C ILE A 129 7.97 2.36 -1.97
N ARG A 130 8.48 1.40 -2.73
CA ARG A 130 9.42 0.39 -2.24
C ARG A 130 10.72 1.01 -1.72
N PHE A 131 11.22 2.04 -2.39
CA PHE A 131 12.38 2.80 -1.93
C PHE A 131 12.10 3.48 -0.59
N VAL A 132 10.98 4.20 -0.46
CA VAL A 132 10.56 4.84 0.80
C VAL A 132 10.45 3.81 1.93
N ARG A 133 9.82 2.66 1.68
CA ARG A 133 9.73 1.55 2.64
C ARG A 133 11.10 1.07 3.10
N LYS A 134 12.05 0.91 2.17
CA LYS A 134 13.43 0.50 2.50
C LYS A 134 14.13 1.52 3.39
N VAL A 135 13.99 2.81 3.09
CA VAL A 135 14.54 3.88 3.92
C VAL A 135 13.90 3.84 5.31
N GLN A 136 12.57 3.79 5.40
CA GLN A 136 11.85 3.75 6.67
C GLN A 136 12.26 2.54 7.54
N SER A 137 12.35 1.36 6.95
CA SER A 137 12.83 0.16 7.68
C SER A 137 14.28 0.29 8.15
N SER A 138 15.12 1.00 7.39
CA SER A 138 16.54 1.17 7.73
C SER A 138 16.79 2.14 8.87
N ILE A 139 15.85 3.04 9.14
CA ILE A 139 15.97 4.05 10.20
C ILE A 139 15.43 3.56 11.56
N LEU A 140 14.72 2.43 11.61
CA LEU A 140 14.26 1.85 12.87
C LEU A 140 15.43 1.30 13.68
N PRO A 141 15.35 1.37 15.02
CA PRO A 141 16.39 0.82 15.89
C PRO A 141 16.46 -0.70 15.75
N LYS A 142 17.65 -1.25 15.92
CA LYS A 142 17.84 -2.71 15.91
C LYS A 142 17.46 -3.31 17.25
N ASN A 143 16.94 -4.53 17.22
CA ASN A 143 16.72 -5.33 18.43
C ASN A 143 18.06 -5.72 19.04
N LYS A 144 18.45 -5.06 20.11
CA LYS A 144 19.70 -5.28 20.84
C LYS A 144 19.69 -4.57 22.19
N SER A 145 20.78 -4.74 22.94
CA SER A 145 21.04 -3.99 24.17
C SER A 145 21.52 -2.56 23.88
N TYR A 146 21.01 -1.61 24.65
CA TYR A 146 21.37 -0.21 24.68
C TYR A 146 21.64 0.21 26.14
N GLY A 147 22.89 0.14 26.57
CA GLY A 147 23.23 0.32 27.99
C GLY A 147 22.52 -0.73 28.86
N ASN A 148 21.74 -0.26 29.83
CA ASN A 148 20.98 -1.09 30.78
C ASN A 148 19.60 -1.50 30.28
N ILE A 149 19.27 -1.31 29.01
CA ILE A 149 18.00 -1.74 28.43
C ILE A 149 18.23 -2.68 27.24
N ASP A 150 17.42 -3.72 27.17
CA ASP A 150 17.29 -4.57 25.99
C ASP A 150 16.00 -4.15 25.26
N LEU A 151 16.13 -3.80 23.98
CA LEU A 151 15.03 -3.38 23.11
C LEU A 151 14.70 -4.50 22.14
N GLU A 152 13.43 -4.88 22.11
CA GLU A 152 12.83 -5.71 21.08
C GLU A 152 11.69 -4.94 20.42
N GLY A 153 11.55 -5.03 19.10
CA GLY A 153 10.50 -4.36 18.35
C GLY A 153 9.93 -5.22 17.23
N ILE A 154 8.64 -5.11 17.02
CA ILE A 154 7.88 -5.65 15.88
C ILE A 154 7.19 -4.47 15.21
N TYR A 155 7.38 -4.36 13.90
CA TYR A 155 6.90 -3.25 13.10
C TYR A 155 6.27 -3.76 11.81
N LEU A 156 4.96 -3.59 11.67
CA LEU A 156 4.16 -4.15 10.60
C LEU A 156 3.28 -3.08 9.98
N PRO A 157 3.70 -2.50 8.87
CA PRO A 157 2.88 -1.57 8.11
C PRO A 157 1.60 -2.22 7.60
N SER A 158 0.46 -1.51 7.68
CA SER A 158 -0.82 -1.92 7.10
C SER A 158 -0.83 -1.82 5.58
N SER A 159 0.04 -0.96 5.07
CA SER A 159 0.27 -0.74 3.65
C SER A 159 1.76 -0.93 3.30
N ASN A 160 2.21 -0.37 2.19
CA ASN A 160 3.62 -0.45 1.82
C ASN A 160 4.56 0.31 2.77
N VAL A 161 4.08 1.37 3.42
CA VAL A 161 4.81 2.24 4.36
C VAL A 161 3.90 2.64 5.51
N SER A 162 4.45 3.04 6.65
CA SER A 162 3.73 3.24 7.91
C SER A 162 3.75 4.69 8.39
N GLY A 163 2.72 5.09 9.14
CA GLY A 163 2.65 6.30 9.95
C GLY A 163 3.31 6.17 11.32
N ASP A 164 3.60 4.95 11.74
CA ASP A 164 4.25 4.68 13.02
C ASP A 164 5.76 4.88 12.99
N LEU A 165 6.31 5.22 14.14
CA LEU A 165 7.75 5.31 14.36
C LEU A 165 8.07 5.04 15.82
N TYR A 166 9.14 4.30 16.08
CA TYR A 166 9.81 4.29 17.39
C TYR A 166 11.33 4.38 17.19
N ASP A 167 12.02 4.94 18.19
CA ASP A 167 13.47 5.07 18.13
C ASP A 167 14.08 5.13 19.51
N ILE A 168 15.40 4.88 19.59
CA ILE A 168 16.21 4.99 20.78
C ILE A 168 17.47 5.79 20.49
N ILE A 169 17.75 6.81 21.30
CA ILE A 169 18.85 7.77 21.10
C ILE A 169 19.73 7.77 22.35
N LYS A 170 21.03 7.60 22.16
CA LYS A 170 22.00 7.75 23.22
C LYS A 170 22.22 9.25 23.50
N LEU A 171 21.97 9.69 24.73
CA LEU A 171 22.18 11.07 25.19
C LEU A 171 23.52 11.24 25.93
N ALA A 172 23.86 10.25 26.75
CA ALA A 172 25.11 10.12 27.49
C ALA A 172 25.40 8.64 27.72
N ASP A 173 26.51 8.29 28.38
CA ASP A 173 26.85 6.90 28.64
C ASP A 173 25.82 6.19 29.54
N ASP A 174 25.22 6.92 30.44
CA ASP A 174 24.21 6.47 31.38
C ASP A 174 22.79 6.94 31.07
N LYS A 175 22.55 7.53 29.88
CA LYS A 175 21.24 8.08 29.49
C LYS A 175 20.85 7.76 28.08
N TYR A 176 19.60 7.30 27.91
CA TYR A 176 18.99 7.05 26.62
C TYR A 176 17.57 7.63 26.55
N ALA A 177 17.23 8.26 25.43
CA ALA A 177 15.86 8.62 25.12
C ALA A 177 15.23 7.50 24.24
N PHE A 178 14.00 7.13 24.58
CA PHE A 178 13.15 6.29 23.73
C PHE A 178 11.87 7.05 23.43
N TYR A 179 11.37 6.96 22.22
CA TYR A 179 10.08 7.51 21.86
C TYR A 179 9.35 6.58 20.88
N ILE A 180 8.01 6.68 20.94
CA ILE A 180 7.09 6.10 19.98
C ILE A 180 6.17 7.22 19.49
N ALA A 181 5.91 7.28 18.21
CA ALA A 181 5.06 8.29 17.59
C ALA A 181 4.16 7.63 16.54
N ASP A 182 2.97 8.19 16.38
CA ASP A 182 1.98 7.76 15.40
C ASP A 182 1.44 8.99 14.68
N VAL A 183 1.55 8.98 13.36
CA VAL A 183 1.17 10.07 12.45
C VAL A 183 -0.21 9.79 11.87
N MET A 184 -1.11 10.75 11.99
CA MET A 184 -2.43 10.67 11.39
C MET A 184 -2.39 10.24 9.92
N GLY A 185 -3.13 9.17 9.61
CA GLY A 185 -3.26 8.61 8.26
C GLY A 185 -2.17 7.60 7.92
N HIS A 186 -2.19 7.12 6.71
CA HIS A 186 -1.30 6.05 6.23
C HIS A 186 -0.64 6.38 4.89
N GLY A 187 0.30 5.57 4.48
CA GLY A 187 0.97 5.67 3.19
C GLY A 187 2.11 6.68 3.16
N VAL A 188 2.51 7.11 1.97
CA VAL A 188 3.74 7.90 1.73
C VAL A 188 3.76 9.22 2.52
N LYS A 189 2.63 9.92 2.64
CA LYS A 189 2.57 11.19 3.38
C LYS A 189 2.92 11.00 4.86
N ALA A 190 2.31 10.01 5.50
CA ALA A 190 2.58 9.68 6.90
C ALA A 190 4.04 9.22 7.09
N SER A 191 4.57 8.40 6.18
CA SER A 191 5.95 7.92 6.27
C SER A 191 7.01 9.02 6.10
N ILE A 192 6.75 10.05 5.29
CA ILE A 192 7.64 11.22 5.20
C ILE A 192 7.64 11.98 6.53
N MET A 193 6.48 12.07 7.19
CA MET A 193 6.37 12.70 8.49
C MET A 193 7.12 11.93 9.57
N THR A 194 7.11 10.60 9.55
CA THR A 194 7.93 9.80 10.49
C THR A 194 9.43 10.06 10.33
N MET A 195 9.90 10.24 9.09
CA MET A 195 11.30 10.62 8.81
C MET A 195 11.63 12.02 9.34
N PHE A 196 10.70 12.99 9.18
CA PHE A 196 10.84 14.32 9.77
C PHE A 196 10.92 14.25 11.30
N ILE A 197 10.04 13.49 11.96
CA ILE A 197 10.05 13.30 13.42
C ILE A 197 11.41 12.75 13.85
N LYS A 198 11.88 11.68 13.24
CA LYS A 198 13.16 11.05 13.56
C LYS A 198 14.32 12.02 13.43
N ALA A 199 14.46 12.68 12.30
CA ALA A 199 15.54 13.64 12.05
C ALA A 199 15.48 14.81 13.03
N THR A 200 14.27 15.28 13.35
CA THR A 200 14.04 16.41 14.24
C THR A 200 14.36 16.07 15.69
N VAL A 201 13.89 14.94 16.21
CA VAL A 201 14.19 14.48 17.58
C VAL A 201 15.68 14.24 17.75
N GLY A 202 16.32 13.57 16.78
CA GLY A 202 17.78 13.42 16.77
C GLY A 202 18.51 14.77 16.85
N SER A 203 18.16 15.71 15.98
CA SER A 203 18.75 17.06 15.97
C SER A 203 18.48 17.88 17.27
N ILE A 204 17.36 17.63 17.94
CA ILE A 204 17.06 18.27 19.24
C ILE A 204 18.04 17.76 20.28
N PHE A 205 18.21 16.46 20.43
CA PHE A 205 19.08 15.88 21.46
C PHE A 205 20.58 16.05 21.13
N ASP A 206 20.95 16.13 19.85
CA ASP A 206 22.33 16.47 19.46
C ASP A 206 22.73 17.87 19.92
N LYS A 207 21.78 18.83 19.91
CA LYS A 207 22.01 20.21 20.32
C LYS A 207 21.78 20.44 21.81
N HIS A 208 20.87 19.71 22.39
CA HIS A 208 20.35 19.86 23.75
C HIS A 208 20.25 18.50 24.45
N PRO A 209 21.39 17.82 24.71
CA PRO A 209 21.37 16.52 25.38
C PRO A 209 20.86 16.59 26.83
N GLU A 210 20.78 17.81 27.42
CA GLU A 210 20.24 18.09 28.76
C GLU A 210 18.71 18.15 28.81
N TYR A 211 18.01 18.27 27.65
CA TYR A 211 16.56 18.41 27.62
C TYR A 211 15.85 17.21 28.25
N GLY A 212 14.81 17.53 29.05
CA GLY A 212 13.82 16.55 29.49
C GLY A 212 12.83 16.17 28.37
N PRO A 213 11.97 15.17 28.64
CA PRO A 213 10.95 14.77 27.67
C PRO A 213 10.01 15.91 27.28
N SER A 214 9.62 16.75 28.23
CA SER A 214 8.75 17.92 27.99
C SER A 214 9.41 18.92 27.04
N ASP A 215 10.65 19.31 27.30
CA ASP A 215 11.37 20.29 26.48
C ASP A 215 11.60 19.76 25.05
N ALA A 216 11.91 18.48 24.93
CA ALA A 216 12.10 17.83 23.62
C ALA A 216 10.80 17.83 22.80
N LEU A 217 9.65 17.47 23.41
CA LEU A 217 8.34 17.49 22.75
C LEU A 217 7.90 18.92 22.37
N LEU A 218 8.13 19.91 23.24
CA LEU A 218 7.87 21.32 22.93
C LEU A 218 8.72 21.83 21.76
N SER A 219 10.01 21.44 21.75
CA SER A 219 10.92 21.79 20.65
C SER A 219 10.51 21.13 19.35
N LEU A 220 10.10 19.85 19.38
CA LEU A 220 9.58 19.11 18.23
C LEU A 220 8.33 19.80 17.67
N ARG A 221 7.39 20.17 18.54
CA ARG A 221 6.18 20.91 18.14
C ARG A 221 6.52 22.23 17.45
N LYS A 222 7.42 23.04 18.02
CA LYS A 222 7.83 24.31 17.41
C LYS A 222 8.41 24.11 16.01
N LYS A 223 9.21 23.05 15.80
CA LYS A 223 9.77 22.72 14.48
C LYS A 223 8.70 22.22 13.50
N PHE A 224 7.72 21.44 13.99
CA PHE A 224 6.58 20.99 13.19
C PHE A 224 5.71 22.17 12.73
N PHE A 225 5.40 23.11 13.62
CA PHE A 225 4.65 24.32 13.31
C PHE A 225 5.28 25.14 12.17
N ASN A 226 6.63 25.18 12.11
CA ASN A 226 7.36 25.92 11.10
C ASN A 226 7.39 25.24 9.71
N LEU A 227 6.81 24.04 9.55
CA LEU A 227 6.76 23.37 8.24
C LEU A 227 5.70 23.96 7.31
N ASP A 228 4.77 24.78 7.82
CA ASP A 228 3.67 25.38 7.03
C ASP A 228 2.90 24.33 6.17
N ILE A 229 2.65 23.17 6.77
CA ILE A 229 1.86 22.11 6.16
C ILE A 229 0.39 22.22 6.53
N ASP A 230 -0.47 21.45 5.82
CA ASP A 230 -1.92 21.42 6.06
C ASP A 230 -2.25 21.28 7.55
N SER A 231 -3.13 22.16 8.04
CA SER A 231 -3.57 22.19 9.44
C SER A 231 -4.28 20.91 9.90
N SER A 232 -4.73 20.08 8.97
CA SER A 232 -5.30 18.76 9.27
C SER A 232 -4.25 17.74 9.71
N GLN A 233 -2.97 17.99 9.43
CA GLN A 233 -1.90 17.08 9.80
C GLN A 233 -1.55 17.21 11.28
N TYR A 234 -1.47 16.09 11.97
CA TYR A 234 -1.02 15.98 13.34
C TYR A 234 -0.37 14.61 13.58
N PHE A 235 0.30 14.50 14.69
CA PHE A 235 0.80 13.23 15.20
C PHE A 235 0.78 13.19 16.71
N THR A 236 0.83 11.99 17.23
CA THR A 236 0.95 11.71 18.65
C THR A 236 2.34 11.19 18.97
N ALA A 237 2.82 11.42 20.17
CA ALA A 237 4.12 10.90 20.59
C ALA A 237 4.16 10.67 22.10
N TRP A 238 4.83 9.60 22.52
CA TRP A 238 5.29 9.39 23.86
C TRP A 238 6.81 9.39 23.86
N LEU A 239 7.43 10.12 24.81
CA LEU A 239 8.89 10.21 24.91
C LEU A 239 9.33 10.03 26.36
N GLY A 240 10.30 9.13 26.55
CA GLY A 240 10.89 8.82 27.86
C GLY A 240 12.41 8.85 27.83
N ILE A 241 13.01 9.31 28.93
CA ILE A 241 14.46 9.32 29.17
C ILE A 241 14.76 8.35 30.31
N PHE A 242 15.55 7.34 29.99
CA PHE A 242 16.12 6.38 30.91
C PHE A 242 17.44 6.93 31.47
N ASP A 243 17.51 7.15 32.78
CA ASP A 243 18.71 7.54 33.51
C ASP A 243 19.17 6.34 34.33
N PHE A 244 20.20 5.68 33.87
CA PHE A 244 20.70 4.44 34.47
C PHE A 244 21.40 4.68 35.79
N LYS A 245 22.10 5.82 35.92
CA LYS A 245 22.78 6.20 37.16
C LYS A 245 21.82 6.37 38.32
N ASN A 246 20.62 6.88 38.06
CA ASN A 246 19.60 7.13 39.06
C ASN A 246 18.48 6.09 39.05
N HIS A 247 18.59 5.03 38.24
CA HIS A 247 17.56 4.00 38.05
C HIS A 247 16.18 4.60 37.84
N LYS A 248 16.06 5.55 36.89
CA LYS A 248 14.89 6.38 36.74
C LYS A 248 14.46 6.49 35.27
N LEU A 249 13.16 6.41 35.05
CA LEU A 249 12.51 6.81 33.82
C LEU A 249 11.75 8.13 34.04
N THR A 250 12.02 9.16 33.24
CA THR A 250 11.23 10.38 33.17
C THR A 250 10.56 10.40 31.81
N PHE A 251 9.25 10.64 31.74
CA PHE A 251 8.53 10.61 30.46
C PHE A 251 7.44 11.67 30.37
N SER A 252 7.07 12.00 29.15
CA SER A 252 5.96 12.90 28.80
C SER A 252 5.18 12.30 27.62
N ASN A 253 3.93 12.72 27.49
CA ASN A 253 3.03 12.28 26.45
C ASN A 253 2.49 13.49 25.67
N ALA A 254 2.56 13.42 24.35
CA ALA A 254 1.99 14.37 23.40
C ALA A 254 0.80 13.73 22.68
N GLY A 255 -0.25 13.36 23.42
CA GLY A 255 -1.51 12.85 22.88
C GLY A 255 -1.50 11.39 22.41
N HIS A 256 -0.44 10.63 22.68
CA HIS A 256 -0.41 9.21 22.33
C HIS A 256 -1.45 8.45 23.15
N ASN A 257 -2.46 7.91 22.47
CA ASN A 257 -3.66 7.30 23.05
C ASN A 257 -3.46 5.88 23.57
N CYS A 258 -2.29 5.28 23.27
CA CYS A 258 -1.88 3.95 23.69
C CYS A 258 -0.86 4.06 24.86
N PRO A 259 -1.30 4.22 26.12
CA PRO A 259 -0.38 4.39 27.22
C PRO A 259 0.48 3.13 27.38
N PRO A 260 1.82 3.27 27.42
CA PRO A 260 2.69 2.13 27.65
C PRO A 260 2.37 1.43 28.96
N MET A 261 2.68 0.15 29.06
CA MET A 261 2.47 -0.65 30.26
C MET A 261 3.80 -1.10 30.84
N ILE A 262 3.93 -1.03 32.15
CA ILE A 262 5.09 -1.60 32.87
C ILE A 262 4.66 -2.77 33.73
N ILE A 263 5.45 -3.87 33.69
CA ILE A 263 5.42 -4.92 34.70
C ILE A 263 6.63 -4.72 35.60
N LYS A 264 6.34 -4.56 36.89
CA LYS A 264 7.36 -4.51 37.94
C LYS A 264 7.76 -5.90 38.35
N GLU A 265 9.05 -6.25 38.20
CA GLU A 265 9.57 -7.57 38.60
C GLU A 265 9.27 -7.89 40.06
N SER A 266 9.30 -6.89 40.94
CA SER A 266 9.08 -7.07 42.38
C SER A 266 7.67 -7.45 42.78
N SER A 267 6.64 -7.01 42.04
CA SER A 267 5.22 -7.26 42.35
C SER A 267 4.50 -8.11 41.33
N LEU A 268 5.06 -8.23 40.12
CA LEU A 268 4.43 -8.80 38.93
C LEU A 268 3.12 -8.11 38.55
N GLU A 269 2.93 -6.89 39.02
CA GLU A 269 1.77 -6.06 38.68
C GLU A 269 2.03 -5.29 37.38
N CYS A 270 0.97 -5.12 36.57
CA CYS A 270 1.02 -4.35 35.34
C CYS A 270 0.28 -3.03 35.52
N GLU A 271 1.02 -1.93 35.37
CA GLU A 271 0.53 -0.57 35.46
C GLU A 271 0.63 0.14 34.10
N PHE A 272 -0.27 1.10 33.84
CA PHE A 272 -0.17 1.99 32.72
C PHE A 272 0.67 3.22 33.04
N LEU A 273 1.55 3.61 32.13
CA LEU A 273 2.37 4.80 32.23
C LEU A 273 1.60 6.01 31.68
N HIS A 274 0.72 6.56 32.49
CA HIS A 274 -0.09 7.71 32.10
C HIS A 274 0.66 9.03 32.27
N ALA A 275 0.62 9.87 31.24
CA ALA A 275 0.96 11.29 31.29
C ALA A 275 -0.03 12.04 30.38
N ASN A 276 -0.55 13.14 30.85
CA ASN A 276 -1.48 13.95 30.06
C ASN A 276 -0.72 14.88 29.13
N GLY A 277 -1.16 14.99 27.90
CA GLY A 277 -0.61 15.91 26.91
C GLY A 277 -1.46 15.96 25.65
N ARG A 278 -1.38 17.06 24.93
CA ARG A 278 -2.09 17.25 23.67
C ARG A 278 -1.20 16.79 22.50
N MET A 279 -1.83 16.27 21.45
CA MET A 279 -1.15 15.91 20.21
C MET A 279 -0.37 17.08 19.62
N ILE A 280 0.64 16.78 18.83
CA ILE A 280 1.42 17.76 18.09
C ILE A 280 0.69 18.11 16.80
N SER A 281 0.25 19.35 16.70
CA SER A 281 -0.49 19.90 15.55
C SER A 281 -0.18 21.38 15.35
N ASN A 282 -0.58 21.93 14.21
CA ASN A 282 -0.47 23.36 13.91
C ASN A 282 -1.62 24.20 14.51
N ILE A 283 -2.66 23.56 15.05
CA ILE A 283 -3.86 24.24 15.57
C ILE A 283 -3.78 24.40 17.08
N ILE A 284 -3.26 23.39 17.79
CA ILE A 284 -3.28 23.32 19.24
C ILE A 284 -1.92 23.70 19.81
N GLU A 285 -1.88 24.69 20.67
CA GLU A 285 -0.68 25.12 21.37
C GLU A 285 -0.70 24.61 22.81
N PRO A 286 0.10 23.57 23.16
CA PRO A 286 0.26 23.21 24.57
C PRO A 286 1.23 24.18 25.24
N ASP A 287 0.89 24.62 26.43
CA ASP A 287 1.79 25.46 27.24
C ASP A 287 3.00 24.65 27.72
N ILE A 288 2.75 23.41 28.17
CA ILE A 288 3.75 22.46 28.65
C ILE A 288 3.30 21.01 28.39
N TYR A 289 4.25 20.09 28.36
CA TYR A 289 4.00 18.65 28.49
C TYR A 289 4.38 18.21 29.91
N ASN A 290 3.45 17.57 30.62
CA ASN A 290 3.70 17.12 31.99
C ASN A 290 4.73 16.01 32.03
N GLU A 291 5.71 16.10 32.91
CA GLU A 291 6.67 15.04 33.18
C GLU A 291 6.24 14.16 34.34
N VAL A 292 6.29 12.86 34.09
CA VAL A 292 6.10 11.82 35.12
C VAL A 292 7.42 11.10 35.35
N ARG A 293 7.68 10.74 36.59
CA ARG A 293 8.93 10.11 37.02
C ARG A 293 8.65 8.75 37.67
N LEU A 294 9.36 7.74 37.23
CA LEU A 294 9.23 6.37 37.72
C LEU A 294 10.61 5.83 38.11
N LYS A 295 10.69 5.13 39.23
CA LYS A 295 11.90 4.38 39.58
C LYS A 295 11.87 3.03 38.87
N LEU A 296 12.99 2.67 38.25
CA LEU A 296 13.19 1.36 37.61
C LEU A 296 13.93 0.43 38.56
N SER A 297 13.68 -0.88 38.40
CA SER A 297 14.37 -1.96 39.10
C SER A 297 14.78 -3.03 38.08
N ASP A 298 15.78 -3.83 38.42
CA ASP A 298 16.23 -4.95 37.58
C ASP A 298 15.05 -5.88 37.26
N GLY A 299 14.94 -6.29 35.98
CA GLY A 299 13.86 -7.14 35.49
C GLY A 299 12.58 -6.41 35.08
N ASP A 300 12.42 -5.10 35.39
CA ASP A 300 11.24 -4.34 34.95
C ASP A 300 11.09 -4.38 33.42
N LYS A 301 9.87 -4.62 32.92
CA LYS A 301 9.57 -4.66 31.48
C LYS A 301 8.52 -3.65 31.11
N ILE A 302 8.76 -2.91 30.02
CA ILE A 302 7.83 -1.90 29.51
C ILE A 302 7.41 -2.28 28.09
N LEU A 303 6.10 -2.37 27.86
CA LEU A 303 5.50 -2.60 26.54
C LEU A 303 4.96 -1.29 26.00
N PHE A 304 5.39 -0.93 24.81
CA PHE A 304 4.90 0.17 23.99
C PHE A 304 4.14 -0.41 22.80
N PHE A 305 3.09 0.29 22.37
CA PHE A 305 2.29 -0.16 21.22
C PHE A 305 1.52 1.02 20.63
N THR A 306 1.11 0.87 19.35
CA THR A 306 0.22 1.80 18.65
C THR A 306 -1.21 1.25 18.60
N ASP A 307 -2.15 2.09 18.20
CA ASP A 307 -3.58 1.76 18.19
C ASP A 307 -3.93 0.60 17.25
N GLY A 308 -3.22 0.42 16.12
CA GLY A 308 -3.42 -0.74 15.26
C GLY A 308 -3.28 -2.08 15.98
N ALA A 309 -2.50 -2.16 17.07
CA ALA A 309 -2.41 -3.38 17.88
C ALA A 309 -3.70 -3.67 18.67
N ILE A 310 -4.39 -2.63 19.16
CA ILE A 310 -5.60 -2.78 19.98
C ILE A 310 -6.88 -2.66 19.17
N GLU A 311 -6.85 -2.00 18.00
CA GLU A 311 -7.97 -1.87 17.07
C GLU A 311 -8.08 -3.03 16.09
N ALA A 312 -7.14 -3.98 16.10
CA ALA A 312 -7.22 -5.22 15.35
C ALA A 312 -8.55 -5.93 15.62
N THR A 313 -9.31 -6.27 14.57
CA THR A 313 -10.67 -6.79 14.69
C THR A 313 -10.79 -8.26 14.31
N ASN A 314 -11.66 -8.99 15.03
CA ASN A 314 -12.00 -10.37 14.71
C ASN A 314 -13.16 -10.49 13.69
N VAL A 315 -13.61 -11.72 13.41
CA VAL A 315 -14.75 -12.03 12.51
C VAL A 315 -16.05 -11.34 12.94
N ASP A 316 -16.26 -11.11 14.25
CA ASP A 316 -17.42 -10.45 14.82
C ASP A 316 -17.27 -8.92 14.86
N LYS A 317 -16.20 -8.36 14.27
CA LYS A 317 -15.84 -6.93 14.30
C LYS A 317 -15.58 -6.39 15.72
N LYS A 318 -15.20 -7.25 16.66
CA LYS A 318 -14.77 -6.85 18.00
C LYS A 318 -13.28 -6.53 17.97
N GLU A 319 -12.90 -5.42 18.60
CA GLU A 319 -11.51 -5.02 18.77
C GLU A 319 -10.77 -5.91 19.78
N TYR A 320 -9.46 -6.05 19.57
CA TYR A 320 -8.57 -6.75 20.49
C TYR A 320 -8.55 -6.09 21.88
N GLY A 321 -8.36 -4.80 21.91
CA GLY A 321 -8.55 -3.92 23.06
C GLY A 321 -7.47 -3.96 24.13
N LEU A 322 -7.41 -2.88 24.93
CA LEU A 322 -6.43 -2.70 26.01
C LEU A 322 -6.47 -3.81 27.08
N ALA A 323 -7.64 -4.36 27.39
CA ALA A 323 -7.76 -5.40 28.41
C ALA A 323 -7.07 -6.69 28.00
N ARG A 324 -7.15 -7.03 26.72
CA ARG A 324 -6.56 -8.29 26.20
C ARG A 324 -5.06 -8.16 26.04
N ILE A 325 -4.54 -7.04 25.51
CA ILE A 325 -3.09 -6.85 25.40
C ILE A 325 -2.43 -6.82 26.78
N LYS A 326 -3.06 -6.17 27.79
CA LYS A 326 -2.61 -6.20 29.18
C LYS A 326 -2.54 -7.62 29.74
N LYS A 327 -3.60 -8.41 29.52
CA LYS A 327 -3.65 -9.82 29.96
C LYS A 327 -2.54 -10.65 29.33
N THR A 328 -2.35 -10.52 28.01
CA THR A 328 -1.33 -11.30 27.29
C THR A 328 0.08 -10.88 27.70
N PHE A 329 0.31 -9.58 27.93
CA PHE A 329 1.59 -9.07 28.44
C PHE A 329 1.90 -9.60 29.84
N LEU A 330 0.94 -9.61 30.77
CA LEU A 330 1.09 -10.18 32.10
C LEU A 330 1.42 -11.69 32.06
N GLN A 331 0.80 -12.43 31.13
CA GLN A 331 0.97 -13.88 31.06
C GLN A 331 2.26 -14.32 30.39
N SER A 332 2.70 -13.60 29.37
CA SER A 332 3.81 -14.05 28.52
C SER A 332 5.11 -13.29 28.75
N GLN A 333 5.03 -11.98 28.98
CA GLN A 333 6.18 -11.06 29.01
C GLN A 333 7.14 -11.24 27.83
N ASP A 334 6.60 -11.60 26.67
CA ASP A 334 7.30 -11.98 25.45
C ASP A 334 6.63 -11.28 24.27
N LEU A 335 7.37 -10.45 23.55
CA LEU A 335 6.84 -9.61 22.48
C LEU A 335 6.26 -10.43 21.32
N LYS A 336 6.91 -11.53 20.98
CA LYS A 336 6.45 -12.42 19.92
C LYS A 336 5.13 -13.09 20.26
N LYS A 337 4.96 -13.55 21.48
CA LYS A 337 3.69 -14.16 21.95
C LYS A 337 2.55 -13.15 21.97
N ILE A 338 2.83 -11.89 22.34
CA ILE A 338 1.84 -10.82 22.26
C ILE A 338 1.40 -10.61 20.82
N TYR A 339 2.34 -10.51 19.89
CA TYR A 339 2.05 -10.39 18.48
C TYR A 339 1.27 -11.58 17.93
N ASP A 340 1.69 -12.80 18.27
CA ASP A 340 1.01 -14.04 17.85
C ASP A 340 -0.45 -14.09 18.35
N ASP A 341 -0.74 -13.60 19.58
CA ASP A 341 -2.11 -13.54 20.10
C ASP A 341 -2.94 -12.47 19.35
N ILE A 342 -2.36 -11.30 19.01
CA ILE A 342 -3.02 -10.29 18.18
C ILE A 342 -3.34 -10.88 16.80
N ASN A 343 -2.35 -11.49 16.15
CA ASN A 343 -2.49 -12.05 14.81
C ASN A 343 -3.52 -13.20 14.76
N ASN A 344 -3.54 -14.07 15.76
CA ASN A 344 -4.52 -15.16 15.85
C ASN A 344 -5.94 -14.67 16.14
N PHE A 345 -6.07 -13.52 16.79
CA PHE A 345 -7.36 -12.89 17.04
C PHE A 345 -7.91 -12.18 15.81
N SER A 346 -7.03 -11.58 15.01
CA SER A 346 -7.37 -10.73 13.87
C SER A 346 -7.97 -11.54 12.73
N TRP A 347 -8.92 -10.92 12.01
CA TRP A 347 -9.53 -11.50 10.82
C TRP A 347 -9.64 -10.46 9.69
N GLY A 348 -9.25 -10.86 8.49
CA GLY A 348 -9.26 -10.01 7.31
C GLY A 348 -7.95 -9.23 7.14
N GLU A 349 -7.99 -8.18 6.34
CA GLU A 349 -6.83 -7.33 6.09
C GLU A 349 -6.54 -6.43 7.29
N GLN A 350 -5.25 -6.24 7.59
CA GLN A 350 -4.78 -5.29 8.60
C GLN A 350 -5.16 -3.86 8.16
N LYS A 351 -5.90 -3.15 9.01
CA LYS A 351 -6.44 -1.82 8.68
C LYS A 351 -5.49 -0.68 9.05
N ASP A 352 -4.70 -0.86 10.09
CA ASP A 352 -3.77 0.13 10.59
C ASP A 352 -2.41 -0.48 10.90
N ASP A 353 -1.40 0.36 11.06
CA ASP A 353 -0.04 -0.04 11.33
C ASP A 353 0.09 -0.65 12.73
N ILE A 354 0.75 -1.80 12.86
CA ILE A 354 0.98 -2.45 14.15
C ILE A 354 2.44 -2.27 14.54
N THR A 355 2.67 -1.47 15.57
CA THR A 355 3.98 -1.29 16.16
C THR A 355 3.95 -1.75 17.62
N LEU A 356 4.85 -2.67 17.96
CA LEU A 356 5.07 -3.14 19.32
C LEU A 356 6.56 -2.97 19.64
N ALA A 357 6.86 -2.41 20.80
CA ALA A 357 8.24 -2.37 21.30
C ALA A 357 8.26 -2.77 22.77
N MET A 358 9.22 -3.61 23.15
CA MET A 358 9.41 -4.00 24.55
C MET A 358 10.80 -3.61 25.01
N ILE A 359 10.86 -2.94 26.14
CA ILE A 359 12.10 -2.58 26.83
C ILE A 359 12.17 -3.41 28.11
N SER A 360 13.25 -4.18 28.25
CA SER A 360 13.60 -4.86 29.52
C SER A 360 14.75 -4.12 30.17
N TYR A 361 14.54 -3.64 31.39
CA TYR A 361 15.57 -2.94 32.17
C TYR A 361 16.44 -3.93 32.93
N LYS A 362 17.77 -3.73 32.91
CA LYS A 362 18.76 -4.56 33.59
C LYS A 362 19.77 -3.68 34.33
N GLU A 363 19.93 -3.90 35.61
CA GLU A 363 21.02 -3.31 36.35
C GLU A 363 22.34 -4.02 35.97
N ARG A 364 23.23 -3.29 35.37
CA ARG A 364 24.57 -3.78 34.96
C ARG A 364 25.67 -3.09 35.74
#